data_e63b33702bbea6e1f4551804c417e246
#
_entry.id   e63b33702bbea6e1f4551804c417e246
#
_cell.length_a   1.000
_cell.length_b   1.000
_cell.length_c   1.000
_cell.angle_alpha   90.00
_cell.angle_beta   90.00
_cell.angle_gamma   90.00
#
_symmetry.space_group_name_H-M   'P 1'
#
loop_
_entity.id
_entity.type
_entity.pdbx_description
1 polymer ?
#
loop_
_entity_poly.entity_id
_entity_poly.type
_entity_poly.pdbx_seq_one_letter_code
_entity_poly.pdbx_strand_id
1 'polypeptide(L)'
;MATERDLSLLLTYRDVDPTSPIGLIWCVTDEDVEAVGLNAVRKSFYAGWERMADCAEFINQFAYVLVATPDDREQMEIVNGLKDRIEVPLLVADKASFRGTGSAAELFDAYGASALQKLIYGAIEIPRAGLIDLSTVSMSEAIPKNRVVSGFVPLDYCTGGFCGGQVSIWTGRRGEGKSTLLGQILVEAVNQSRAVCAYSGELPAAQFKKSVVPQIAGPGNLRPVPDPRTGRTEWVGGCDEIDAWLEGKFFLTDIRQARAHDEDYIISLFEYAFRRYGCSVFLVDNIMTAELKGEVELGHLGAQKVFTRRLCSFAKANDVHVHMVAHPRKAGDGALSADDIAGANEIGNLADKLFSVERKENSTLVRILKDRQTGSRAKIELEFDGKSKRFYDRGGSPDKRYSWEAARDGHG
;
A
#
# COMPACT_ATOMS: atom_id res chain seq x y z
N MET A 1 -16.35 5.10 33.31
CA MET A 1 -17.83 5.29 33.43
C MET A 1 -18.20 6.65 32.86
N ALA A 2 -19.08 6.66 31.86
CA ALA A 2 -19.60 7.88 31.29
C ALA A 2 -20.30 8.69 32.40
N THR A 3 -20.05 9.99 32.46
CA THR A 3 -20.71 10.86 33.43
C THR A 3 -22.11 11.20 32.96
N GLU A 4 -22.99 11.65 33.88
CA GLU A 4 -24.35 12.10 33.53
C GLU A 4 -24.32 13.25 32.48
N ARG A 5 -23.25 14.04 32.49
CA ARG A 5 -23.01 15.09 31.50
C ARG A 5 -22.70 14.52 30.12
N ASP A 6 -21.98 13.39 30.04
CA ASP A 6 -21.68 12.75 28.79
C ASP A 6 -22.90 12.08 28.17
N LEU A 7 -23.71 11.41 29.04
CA LEU A 7 -24.95 10.76 28.61
C LEU A 7 -26.02 11.78 28.17
N SER A 8 -25.99 13.03 28.64
CA SER A 8 -26.88 14.08 28.15
C SER A 8 -26.73 14.40 26.64
N LEU A 9 -25.70 13.87 26.02
CA LEU A 9 -25.51 13.93 24.54
C LEU A 9 -26.49 13.02 23.81
N LEU A 10 -26.98 11.96 24.47
CA LEU A 10 -28.03 11.07 23.98
C LEU A 10 -29.35 11.52 24.63
N LEU A 11 -30.24 12.08 23.84
CA LEU A 11 -31.55 12.45 24.34
C LEU A 11 -32.37 11.18 24.61
N THR A 12 -33.18 11.23 25.66
CA THR A 12 -34.01 10.08 26.12
C THR A 12 -33.21 8.91 26.72
N TYR A 13 -31.89 9.03 26.97
CA TYR A 13 -31.07 7.96 27.51
C TYR A 13 -31.57 7.42 28.89
N ARG A 14 -32.41 8.19 29.63
CA ARG A 14 -32.97 7.78 30.89
C ARG A 14 -34.16 6.83 30.77
N ASP A 15 -34.73 6.74 29.60
CA ASP A 15 -35.95 5.97 29.31
C ASP A 15 -35.63 4.61 28.64
N VAL A 16 -34.33 4.23 28.63
CA VAL A 16 -33.89 3.00 27.99
C VAL A 16 -33.46 1.95 29.00
N ASP A 17 -33.70 0.68 28.68
CA ASP A 17 -33.37 -0.49 29.48
C ASP A 17 -32.36 -1.39 28.80
N PRO A 18 -31.07 -1.41 29.24
CA PRO A 18 -30.06 -2.27 28.66
C PRO A 18 -30.33 -3.77 28.83
N THR A 19 -31.20 -4.16 29.76
CA THR A 19 -31.54 -5.56 30.01
C THR A 19 -32.63 -6.07 29.08
N SER A 20 -33.26 -5.17 28.32
CA SER A 20 -34.24 -5.53 27.28
C SER A 20 -33.62 -6.38 26.18
N PRO A 21 -34.32 -7.38 25.63
CA PRO A 21 -33.87 -8.09 24.44
C PRO A 21 -33.88 -7.20 23.17
N ILE A 22 -34.54 -6.05 23.22
CA ILE A 22 -34.50 -5.03 22.17
C ILE A 22 -33.22 -4.19 22.41
N GLY A 23 -32.36 -4.11 21.41
CA GLY A 23 -31.17 -3.26 21.46
C GLY A 23 -31.51 -1.76 21.48
N LEU A 24 -30.50 -0.91 21.47
CA LEU A 24 -30.67 0.53 21.42
C LEU A 24 -31.10 0.94 19.99
N ILE A 25 -32.23 1.65 19.88
CA ILE A 25 -32.75 2.12 18.60
C ILE A 25 -32.40 3.58 18.39
N TRP A 26 -31.59 3.84 17.38
CA TRP A 26 -31.12 5.18 17.05
C TRP A 26 -32.07 5.84 16.05
N CYS A 27 -32.78 6.87 16.53
CA CYS A 27 -33.75 7.63 15.77
C CYS A 27 -33.17 8.99 15.33
N VAL A 28 -33.84 9.67 14.40
CA VAL A 28 -33.45 10.97 13.87
C VAL A 28 -34.20 12.11 14.53
N THR A 29 -35.51 11.95 14.71
CA THR A 29 -36.40 12.97 15.28
C THR A 29 -36.98 12.56 16.62
N ASP A 30 -37.57 13.54 17.35
CA ASP A 30 -38.27 13.26 18.62
C ASP A 30 -39.55 12.46 18.36
N GLU A 31 -40.24 12.72 17.26
CA GLU A 31 -41.43 11.98 16.83
C GLU A 31 -41.11 10.49 16.54
N ASP A 32 -39.94 10.22 15.97
CA ASP A 32 -39.48 8.82 15.78
C ASP A 32 -39.24 8.14 17.12
N VAL A 33 -38.58 8.84 18.06
CA VAL A 33 -38.35 8.31 19.42
C VAL A 33 -39.66 7.97 20.12
N GLU A 34 -40.66 8.86 20.05
CA GLU A 34 -41.98 8.63 20.65
C GLU A 34 -42.71 7.46 19.97
N ALA A 35 -42.66 7.35 18.64
CA ALA A 35 -43.32 6.29 17.89
C ALA A 35 -42.68 4.92 18.13
N VAL A 36 -41.35 4.83 18.18
CA VAL A 36 -40.61 3.61 18.46
C VAL A 36 -40.79 3.20 19.93
N GLY A 37 -40.73 4.15 20.85
CA GLY A 37 -40.96 3.95 22.28
C GLY A 37 -39.76 3.31 22.98
N LEU A 38 -39.80 1.99 23.21
CA LEU A 38 -38.78 1.32 24.01
C LEU A 38 -37.37 1.38 23.37
N ASN A 39 -36.39 1.74 24.20
CA ASN A 39 -34.97 1.83 23.87
C ASN A 39 -34.63 2.79 22.71
N ALA A 40 -35.46 3.74 22.43
CA ALA A 40 -35.24 4.73 21.39
C ALA A 40 -34.45 5.94 21.92
N VAL A 41 -33.40 6.32 21.19
CA VAL A 41 -32.57 7.49 21.48
C VAL A 41 -32.24 8.25 20.19
N ARG A 42 -31.91 9.52 20.36
CA ARG A 42 -31.28 10.31 19.29
C ARG A 42 -30.10 11.12 19.78
N LYS A 43 -29.24 11.52 18.88
CA LYS A 43 -28.14 12.41 19.21
C LYS A 43 -28.61 13.84 19.41
N SER A 44 -28.08 14.53 20.43
CA SER A 44 -28.28 15.96 20.57
C SER A 44 -27.73 16.74 19.38
N PHE A 45 -28.47 17.74 18.89
CA PHE A 45 -28.05 18.60 17.79
C PHE A 45 -26.70 19.28 18.02
N TYR A 46 -26.33 19.53 19.26
CA TYR A 46 -25.06 20.20 19.61
C TYR A 46 -23.90 19.24 19.86
N ALA A 47 -24.11 17.94 19.73
CA ALA A 47 -23.07 16.94 19.94
C ALA A 47 -22.37 16.60 18.64
N GLY A 48 -21.06 16.81 18.54
CA GLY A 48 -20.25 16.27 17.47
C GLY A 48 -20.08 14.74 17.61
N TRP A 49 -19.82 14.05 16.52
CA TRP A 49 -19.62 12.58 16.53
C TRP A 49 -18.39 12.15 17.34
N GLU A 50 -17.36 12.99 17.44
CA GLU A 50 -16.18 12.76 18.28
C GLU A 50 -16.54 12.51 19.76
N ARG A 51 -17.59 13.19 20.25
CA ARG A 51 -18.05 13.06 21.63
C ARG A 51 -18.90 11.81 21.87
N MET A 52 -19.31 11.11 20.84
CA MET A 52 -20.02 9.83 21.01
C MET A 52 -19.13 8.74 21.59
N ALA A 53 -17.80 8.88 21.51
CA ALA A 53 -16.86 8.01 22.23
C ALA A 53 -17.09 8.07 23.77
N ASP A 54 -17.51 9.20 24.31
CA ASP A 54 -17.80 9.38 25.75
C ASP A 54 -19.03 8.57 26.20
N CYS A 55 -19.92 8.27 25.25
CA CYS A 55 -21.12 7.46 25.46
C CYS A 55 -20.94 5.96 25.15
N ALA A 56 -19.80 5.56 24.59
CA ALA A 56 -19.59 4.19 24.08
C ALA A 56 -19.78 3.12 25.16
N GLU A 57 -19.28 3.35 26.37
CA GLU A 57 -19.43 2.41 27.50
C GLU A 57 -20.92 2.18 27.87
N PHE A 58 -21.75 3.20 27.76
CA PHE A 58 -23.19 3.08 27.97
C PHE A 58 -23.86 2.33 26.79
N ILE A 59 -23.54 2.71 25.56
CA ILE A 59 -24.09 2.08 24.35
C ILE A 59 -23.75 0.59 24.30
N ASN A 60 -22.55 0.23 24.72
CA ASN A 60 -22.07 -1.16 24.74
C ASN A 60 -22.76 -2.07 25.77
N GLN A 61 -23.66 -1.54 26.61
CA GLN A 61 -24.49 -2.36 27.50
C GLN A 61 -25.69 -3.00 26.79
N PHE A 62 -26.03 -2.52 25.60
CA PHE A 62 -27.16 -3.05 24.80
C PHE A 62 -26.73 -4.22 23.94
N ALA A 63 -27.66 -5.08 23.56
CA ALA A 63 -27.38 -6.24 22.70
C ALA A 63 -26.91 -5.83 21.30
N TYR A 64 -27.41 -4.72 20.78
CA TYR A 64 -27.05 -4.12 19.49
C TYR A 64 -27.53 -2.66 19.42
N VAL A 65 -27.06 -1.92 18.42
CA VAL A 65 -27.59 -0.61 18.03
C VAL A 65 -28.24 -0.74 16.65
N LEU A 66 -29.48 -0.28 16.53
CA LEU A 66 -30.24 -0.25 15.27
C LEU A 66 -30.47 1.18 14.81
N VAL A 67 -30.04 1.52 13.62
CA VAL A 67 -30.29 2.84 12.99
C VAL A 67 -31.60 2.79 12.24
N ALA A 68 -32.62 3.55 12.74
CA ALA A 68 -33.99 3.51 12.24
C ALA A 68 -34.32 4.75 11.39
N THR A 69 -33.74 4.85 10.19
CA THR A 69 -34.07 5.87 9.20
C THR A 69 -34.05 5.27 7.79
N PRO A 70 -34.99 5.65 6.90
CA PRO A 70 -34.96 5.26 5.48
C PRO A 70 -34.05 6.15 4.63
N ASP A 71 -33.57 7.28 5.16
CA ASP A 71 -32.69 8.18 4.43
C ASP A 71 -31.26 7.66 4.42
N ASP A 72 -30.78 7.35 3.21
CA ASP A 72 -29.46 6.74 3.00
C ASP A 72 -28.30 7.64 3.49
N ARG A 73 -28.47 8.98 3.44
CA ARG A 73 -27.45 9.93 3.87
C ARG A 73 -27.38 10.00 5.40
N GLU A 74 -28.52 10.09 6.05
CA GLU A 74 -28.62 10.10 7.53
C GLU A 74 -28.11 8.77 8.09
N GLN A 75 -28.56 7.64 7.50
CA GLN A 75 -28.11 6.31 7.87
C GLN A 75 -26.59 6.18 7.81
N MET A 76 -25.98 6.62 6.69
CA MET A 76 -24.54 6.59 6.51
C MET A 76 -23.80 7.51 7.49
N GLU A 77 -24.35 8.68 7.79
CA GLU A 77 -23.77 9.61 8.78
C GLU A 77 -23.76 8.97 10.18
N ILE A 78 -24.86 8.37 10.61
CA ILE A 78 -24.97 7.72 11.93
C ILE A 78 -24.04 6.49 11.99
N VAL A 79 -24.04 5.64 10.96
CA VAL A 79 -23.18 4.45 10.88
C VAL A 79 -21.72 4.86 10.97
N ASN A 80 -21.28 5.85 10.20
CA ASN A 80 -19.89 6.33 10.25
C ASN A 80 -19.54 6.99 11.59
N GLY A 81 -20.53 7.59 12.25
CA GLY A 81 -20.36 8.16 13.58
C GLY A 81 -20.19 7.11 14.68
N LEU A 82 -20.75 5.92 14.53
CA LEU A 82 -20.79 4.87 15.56
C LEU A 82 -19.83 3.71 15.32
N LYS A 83 -19.64 3.25 14.09
CA LYS A 83 -18.97 1.98 13.73
C LYS A 83 -17.59 1.75 14.35
N ASP A 84 -16.81 2.83 14.54
CA ASP A 84 -15.46 2.76 15.09
C ASP A 84 -15.39 3.08 16.59
N ARG A 85 -16.56 3.34 17.22
CA ARG A 85 -16.66 3.81 18.62
C ARG A 85 -17.37 2.83 19.54
N ILE A 86 -18.23 1.97 18.99
CA ILE A 86 -19.00 0.99 19.76
C ILE A 86 -18.49 -0.43 19.47
N GLU A 87 -18.70 -1.34 20.44
CA GLU A 87 -18.27 -2.74 20.33
C GLU A 87 -19.42 -3.69 20.00
N VAL A 88 -20.65 -3.28 20.27
CA VAL A 88 -21.85 -4.07 19.98
C VAL A 88 -22.20 -4.06 18.47
N PRO A 89 -22.94 -5.06 17.96
CA PRO A 89 -23.41 -5.09 16.59
C PRO A 89 -24.15 -3.80 16.21
N LEU A 90 -23.86 -3.27 15.04
CA LEU A 90 -24.53 -2.11 14.46
C LEU A 90 -25.41 -2.57 13.31
N LEU A 91 -26.71 -2.38 13.44
CA LEU A 91 -27.72 -2.76 12.47
C LEU A 91 -28.30 -1.51 11.82
N VAL A 92 -28.78 -1.67 10.59
CA VAL A 92 -29.57 -0.64 9.87
C VAL A 92 -30.91 -1.22 9.48
N ALA A 93 -31.93 -0.39 9.57
CA ALA A 93 -33.23 -0.77 9.10
C ALA A 93 -33.23 -0.87 7.58
N ASP A 94 -33.79 -1.97 7.04
CA ASP A 94 -33.97 -2.12 5.59
C ASP A 94 -34.98 -1.06 5.08
N LYS A 95 -34.57 -0.32 4.06
CA LYS A 95 -35.38 0.72 3.42
C LYS A 95 -36.75 0.23 2.96
N ALA A 96 -36.82 -1.01 2.46
CA ALA A 96 -38.07 -1.62 2.05
C ALA A 96 -39.05 -1.81 3.22
N SER A 97 -38.57 -1.95 4.43
CA SER A 97 -39.37 -2.09 5.65
C SER A 97 -40.15 -0.83 5.99
N PHE A 98 -39.70 0.34 5.50
CA PHE A 98 -40.45 1.62 5.66
C PHE A 98 -41.63 1.78 4.72
N ARG A 99 -41.80 0.90 3.72
CA ARG A 99 -42.94 0.89 2.78
C ARG A 99 -43.20 2.23 2.07
N GLY A 100 -42.18 3.02 1.87
CA GLY A 100 -42.25 4.33 1.22
C GLY A 100 -42.57 5.50 2.14
N THR A 101 -42.65 5.29 3.47
CA THR A 101 -42.73 6.39 4.44
C THR A 101 -41.33 7.00 4.68
N GLY A 102 -41.29 8.26 5.10
CA GLY A 102 -40.07 9.04 5.30
C GLY A 102 -39.42 8.86 6.69
N SER A 103 -40.14 8.23 7.63
CA SER A 103 -39.65 8.07 9.00
C SER A 103 -40.31 6.90 9.73
N ALA A 104 -39.77 6.56 10.91
CA ALA A 104 -40.36 5.55 11.79
C ALA A 104 -41.74 6.02 12.36
N ALA A 105 -41.88 7.31 12.64
CA ALA A 105 -43.14 7.90 13.08
C ALA A 105 -44.23 7.75 11.98
N GLU A 106 -43.91 8.16 10.77
CA GLU A 106 -44.86 7.98 9.62
C GLU A 106 -45.22 6.51 9.37
N LEU A 107 -44.23 5.59 9.55
CA LEU A 107 -44.48 4.15 9.43
C LEU A 107 -45.48 3.67 10.51
N PHE A 108 -45.33 4.14 11.74
CA PHE A 108 -46.21 3.82 12.85
C PHE A 108 -47.62 4.35 12.61
N ASP A 109 -47.73 5.61 12.21
CA ASP A 109 -49.03 6.24 11.92
C ASP A 109 -49.79 5.56 10.80
N ALA A 110 -49.10 5.16 9.75
CA ALA A 110 -49.72 4.53 8.58
C ALA A 110 -50.03 3.03 8.79
N TYR A 111 -49.21 2.30 9.54
CA TYR A 111 -49.28 0.83 9.57
C TYR A 111 -49.22 0.22 10.98
N GLY A 112 -49.09 1.03 12.03
CA GLY A 112 -49.15 0.62 13.43
C GLY A 112 -47.92 -0.16 13.92
N ALA A 113 -47.98 -0.60 15.20
CA ALA A 113 -46.87 -1.25 15.91
C ALA A 113 -46.31 -2.51 15.21
N SER A 114 -47.14 -3.25 14.50
CA SER A 114 -46.69 -4.47 13.76
C SER A 114 -45.70 -4.13 12.65
N ALA A 115 -45.79 -2.96 12.05
CA ALA A 115 -44.84 -2.52 11.02
C ALA A 115 -43.48 -2.15 11.66
N LEU A 116 -43.48 -1.46 12.79
CA LEU A 116 -42.27 -1.18 13.54
C LEU A 116 -41.53 -2.45 14.03
N GLN A 117 -42.31 -3.45 14.51
CA GLN A 117 -41.73 -4.74 14.88
C GLN A 117 -41.02 -5.39 13.68
N LYS A 118 -41.60 -5.37 12.51
CA LYS A 118 -41.00 -5.93 11.30
C LYS A 118 -39.75 -5.16 10.89
N LEU A 119 -39.74 -3.84 11.04
CA LEU A 119 -38.58 -2.99 10.82
C LEU A 119 -37.42 -3.39 11.75
N ILE A 120 -37.69 -3.57 13.04
CA ILE A 120 -36.68 -3.93 14.03
C ILE A 120 -36.13 -5.36 13.76
N TYR A 121 -36.99 -6.33 13.57
CA TYR A 121 -36.54 -7.72 13.34
C TYR A 121 -36.01 -7.99 11.93
N GLY A 122 -36.31 -7.15 10.97
CA GLY A 122 -35.79 -7.21 9.61
C GLY A 122 -34.51 -6.39 9.37
N ALA A 123 -33.93 -5.85 10.42
CA ALA A 123 -32.73 -5.02 10.33
C ALA A 123 -31.51 -5.84 9.84
N ILE A 124 -30.63 -5.19 9.12
CA ILE A 124 -29.43 -5.79 8.51
C ILE A 124 -28.22 -5.37 9.31
N GLU A 125 -27.41 -6.32 9.72
CA GLU A 125 -26.16 -6.04 10.43
C GLU A 125 -25.13 -5.43 9.47
N ILE A 126 -24.53 -4.31 9.89
CA ILE A 126 -23.38 -3.71 9.21
C ILE A 126 -22.13 -4.45 9.69
N PRO A 127 -21.40 -5.14 8.83
CA PRO A 127 -20.17 -5.82 9.22
C PRO A 127 -19.20 -4.83 9.85
N ARG A 128 -18.61 -5.20 10.99
CA ARG A 128 -17.62 -4.36 11.65
C ARG A 128 -16.45 -4.11 10.69
N ALA A 129 -16.03 -2.85 10.56
CA ALA A 129 -14.88 -2.49 9.73
C ALA A 129 -13.66 -3.34 10.12
N GLY A 130 -13.05 -3.99 9.13
CA GLY A 130 -11.91 -4.89 9.34
C GLY A 130 -12.23 -6.37 9.49
N LEU A 131 -13.53 -6.76 9.59
CA LEU A 131 -13.96 -8.15 9.48
C LEU A 131 -14.65 -8.37 8.12
N ILE A 132 -14.26 -9.42 7.43
CA ILE A 132 -14.83 -9.82 6.14
C ILE A 132 -15.31 -11.25 6.27
N ASP A 133 -16.56 -11.50 5.92
CA ASP A 133 -17.05 -12.86 5.74
C ASP A 133 -16.39 -13.46 4.50
N LEU A 134 -15.57 -14.49 4.69
CA LEU A 134 -14.80 -15.11 3.62
C LEU A 134 -15.69 -15.67 2.49
N SER A 135 -16.94 -16.03 2.79
CA SER A 135 -17.91 -16.52 1.79
C SER A 135 -18.31 -15.44 0.78
N THR A 136 -18.18 -14.16 1.13
CA THR A 136 -18.49 -13.01 0.27
C THR A 136 -17.33 -12.59 -0.64
N VAL A 137 -16.11 -13.11 -0.38
CA VAL A 137 -14.91 -12.75 -1.13
C VAL A 137 -14.84 -13.53 -2.43
N SER A 138 -14.78 -12.82 -3.56
CA SER A 138 -14.59 -13.44 -4.87
C SER A 138 -13.17 -13.96 -5.06
N MET A 139 -13.00 -15.20 -5.54
CA MET A 139 -11.70 -15.74 -5.91
C MET A 139 -11.00 -14.93 -7.02
N SER A 140 -11.74 -14.16 -7.82
CA SER A 140 -11.18 -13.25 -8.80
C SER A 140 -10.39 -12.08 -8.18
N GLU A 141 -10.67 -11.74 -6.93
CA GLU A 141 -9.93 -10.72 -6.18
C GLU A 141 -8.51 -11.18 -5.80
N ALA A 142 -8.29 -12.49 -5.77
CA ALA A 142 -6.96 -13.07 -5.53
C ALA A 142 -6.00 -12.91 -6.72
N ILE A 143 -6.52 -12.55 -7.90
CA ILE A 143 -5.70 -12.31 -9.10
C ILE A 143 -5.06 -10.92 -8.97
N PRO A 144 -3.72 -10.82 -8.92
CA PRO A 144 -3.06 -9.52 -8.79
C PRO A 144 -3.39 -8.60 -9.97
N LYS A 145 -4.00 -7.45 -9.70
CA LYS A 145 -4.34 -6.43 -10.72
C LYS A 145 -3.09 -5.67 -11.17
N ASN A 146 -2.18 -5.38 -10.23
CA ASN A 146 -0.92 -4.70 -10.45
C ASN A 146 0.22 -5.70 -10.38
N ARG A 147 0.59 -6.28 -11.52
CA ARG A 147 1.73 -7.17 -11.67
C ARG A 147 2.70 -6.61 -12.68
N VAL A 148 3.98 -6.63 -12.35
CA VAL A 148 5.08 -6.23 -13.21
C VAL A 148 6.08 -7.39 -13.29
N VAL A 149 6.56 -7.70 -14.49
CA VAL A 149 7.65 -8.66 -14.68
C VAL A 149 9.00 -7.95 -14.66
N SER A 150 10.03 -8.65 -14.21
CA SER A 150 11.39 -8.09 -14.11
C SER A 150 12.06 -7.92 -15.49
N GLY A 151 11.56 -8.63 -16.48
CA GLY A 151 12.19 -8.75 -17.80
C GLY A 151 13.26 -9.84 -17.88
N PHE A 152 13.50 -10.58 -16.79
CA PHE A 152 14.35 -11.77 -16.74
C PHE A 152 13.48 -13.00 -16.64
N VAL A 153 13.41 -13.77 -17.75
CA VAL A 153 12.47 -14.90 -17.86
C VAL A 153 12.61 -15.91 -16.73
N PRO A 154 13.82 -16.35 -16.33
CA PRO A 154 13.94 -17.29 -15.21
C PRO A 154 13.49 -16.71 -13.86
N LEU A 155 13.72 -15.42 -13.62
CA LEU A 155 13.29 -14.76 -12.37
C LEU A 155 11.78 -14.65 -12.33
N ASP A 156 11.16 -14.23 -13.42
CA ASP A 156 9.71 -14.07 -13.54
C ASP A 156 8.98 -15.41 -13.46
N TYR A 157 9.56 -16.47 -14.04
CA TYR A 157 9.04 -17.82 -13.93
C TYR A 157 9.02 -18.33 -12.48
N CYS A 158 10.11 -18.08 -11.74
CA CYS A 158 10.24 -18.54 -10.36
C CYS A 158 9.37 -17.75 -9.39
N THR A 159 9.20 -16.43 -9.60
CA THR A 159 8.56 -15.53 -8.64
C THR A 159 7.12 -15.18 -9.00
N GLY A 160 6.70 -15.45 -10.22
CA GLY A 160 5.43 -14.93 -10.75
C GLY A 160 5.46 -13.41 -11.00
N GLY A 161 6.63 -12.76 -10.99
CA GLY A 161 6.80 -11.31 -11.09
C GLY A 161 6.59 -10.57 -9.77
N PHE A 162 6.40 -9.25 -9.85
CA PHE A 162 6.24 -8.35 -8.72
C PHE A 162 4.80 -7.85 -8.68
N CYS A 163 4.06 -8.31 -7.68
CA CYS A 163 2.63 -7.99 -7.54
C CYS A 163 2.41 -6.80 -6.63
N GLY A 164 1.29 -6.08 -6.82
CA GLY A 164 0.81 -5.08 -5.88
C GLY A 164 0.58 -5.68 -4.48
N GLY A 165 0.60 -4.83 -3.46
CA GLY A 165 0.48 -5.23 -2.07
C GLY A 165 1.72 -5.90 -1.47
N GLN A 166 2.83 -6.00 -2.22
CA GLN A 166 4.03 -6.72 -1.81
C GLN A 166 5.26 -5.83 -1.68
N VAL A 167 6.17 -6.25 -0.78
CA VAL A 167 7.50 -5.66 -0.60
C VAL A 167 8.57 -6.69 -0.91
N SER A 168 9.51 -6.32 -1.79
CA SER A 168 10.70 -7.12 -2.12
C SER A 168 11.94 -6.49 -1.52
N ILE A 169 12.71 -7.24 -0.74
CA ILE A 169 14.00 -6.79 -0.22
C ILE A 169 15.13 -7.38 -1.04
N TRP A 170 16.09 -6.51 -1.37
CA TRP A 170 17.29 -6.85 -2.14
C TRP A 170 18.53 -6.61 -1.29
N THR A 171 19.33 -7.64 -1.09
CA THR A 171 20.56 -7.58 -0.31
C THR A 171 21.76 -7.99 -1.13
N GLY A 172 22.94 -7.75 -0.61
CA GLY A 172 24.23 -8.07 -1.23
C GLY A 172 25.31 -7.09 -0.80
N ARG A 173 26.56 -7.45 -0.98
CA ARG A 173 27.70 -6.58 -0.65
C ARG A 173 27.66 -5.30 -1.47
N ARG A 174 28.40 -4.28 -1.04
CA ARG A 174 28.58 -3.05 -1.83
C ARG A 174 29.25 -3.39 -3.18
N GLY A 175 28.81 -2.73 -4.25
CA GLY A 175 29.36 -2.95 -5.59
C GLY A 175 28.87 -4.20 -6.34
N GLU A 176 27.95 -4.99 -5.77
CA GLU A 176 27.40 -6.20 -6.41
C GLU A 176 26.35 -5.91 -7.51
N GLY A 177 26.05 -4.64 -7.77
CA GLY A 177 25.16 -4.23 -8.86
C GLY A 177 23.68 -4.15 -8.50
N LYS A 178 23.29 -4.17 -7.21
CA LYS A 178 21.88 -4.08 -6.78
C LYS A 178 21.13 -2.90 -7.38
N SER A 179 21.65 -1.68 -7.21
CA SER A 179 21.03 -0.45 -7.72
C SER A 179 20.92 -0.45 -9.25
N THR A 180 21.92 -1.02 -9.94
CA THR A 180 21.91 -1.17 -11.40
C THR A 180 20.82 -2.14 -11.84
N LEU A 181 20.70 -3.29 -11.17
CA LEU A 181 19.67 -4.30 -11.45
C LEU A 181 18.26 -3.73 -11.18
N LEU A 182 18.08 -3.04 -10.06
CA LEU A 182 16.80 -2.43 -9.72
C LEU A 182 16.45 -1.27 -10.65
N GLY A 183 17.43 -0.47 -11.07
CA GLY A 183 17.23 0.55 -12.11
C GLY A 183 16.67 -0.06 -13.38
N GLN A 184 17.20 -1.20 -13.83
CA GLN A 184 16.69 -1.92 -15.00
C GLN A 184 15.29 -2.49 -14.78
N ILE A 185 14.97 -3.02 -13.60
CA ILE A 185 13.60 -3.48 -13.26
C ILE A 185 12.61 -2.31 -13.29
N LEU A 186 12.99 -1.12 -12.81
CA LEU A 186 12.13 0.06 -12.94
C LEU A 186 11.93 0.49 -14.40
N VAL A 187 12.99 0.46 -15.21
CA VAL A 187 12.90 0.70 -16.67
C VAL A 187 11.96 -0.31 -17.33
N GLU A 188 12.04 -1.57 -16.92
CA GLU A 188 11.14 -2.62 -17.40
C GLU A 188 9.69 -2.36 -17.01
N ALA A 189 9.44 -1.87 -15.78
CA ALA A 189 8.11 -1.46 -15.35
C ALA A 189 7.56 -0.31 -16.22
N VAL A 190 8.37 0.71 -16.53
CA VAL A 190 7.99 1.79 -17.45
C VAL A 190 7.65 1.26 -18.83
N ASN A 191 8.42 0.28 -19.34
CA ASN A 191 8.14 -0.36 -20.62
C ASN A 191 6.81 -1.14 -20.63
N GLN A 192 6.35 -1.59 -19.47
CA GLN A 192 5.03 -2.21 -19.25
C GLN A 192 3.93 -1.17 -18.94
N SER A 193 4.18 0.10 -19.27
CA SER A 193 3.25 1.23 -19.04
C SER A 193 2.91 1.46 -17.56
N ARG A 194 3.84 1.16 -16.65
CA ARG A 194 3.71 1.44 -15.23
C ARG A 194 4.54 2.67 -14.86
N ALA A 195 3.92 3.63 -14.18
CA ALA A 195 4.67 4.72 -13.59
C ALA A 195 5.39 4.25 -12.32
N VAL A 196 6.63 4.75 -12.14
CA VAL A 196 7.51 4.35 -11.05
C VAL A 196 8.00 5.57 -10.28
N CYS A 197 8.29 5.39 -8.98
CA CYS A 197 8.90 6.42 -8.16
C CYS A 197 10.02 5.81 -7.32
N ALA A 198 11.21 6.44 -7.33
CA ALA A 198 12.36 5.96 -6.60
C ALA A 198 12.88 7.00 -5.59
N TYR A 199 13.19 6.56 -4.38
CA TYR A 199 14.08 7.22 -3.47
C TYR A 199 15.48 6.61 -3.64
N SER A 200 16.44 7.44 -4.07
CA SER A 200 17.84 7.06 -4.17
C SER A 200 18.64 7.94 -3.22
N GLY A 201 18.95 7.42 -2.04
CA GLY A 201 19.59 8.21 -0.99
C GLY A 201 21.06 8.53 -1.23
N GLU A 202 21.71 7.84 -2.18
CA GLU A 202 23.13 8.04 -2.50
C GLU A 202 23.36 8.83 -3.80
N LEU A 203 22.45 8.75 -4.75
CA LEU A 203 22.64 9.32 -6.10
C LEU A 203 21.73 10.52 -6.34
N PRO A 204 22.30 11.71 -6.57
CA PRO A 204 21.54 12.85 -7.11
C PRO A 204 20.89 12.52 -8.44
N ALA A 205 19.77 13.19 -8.78
CA ALA A 205 18.93 12.89 -9.93
C ALA A 205 19.71 12.77 -11.26
N ALA A 206 20.66 13.68 -11.52
CA ALA A 206 21.46 13.62 -12.73
C ALA A 206 22.36 12.35 -12.79
N GLN A 207 22.90 11.92 -11.66
CA GLN A 207 23.73 10.71 -11.59
C GLN A 207 22.87 9.45 -11.71
N PHE A 208 21.69 9.46 -11.09
CA PHE A 208 20.73 8.38 -11.25
C PHE A 208 20.31 8.25 -12.72
N LYS A 209 19.92 9.36 -13.39
CA LYS A 209 19.60 9.38 -14.81
C LYS A 209 20.77 8.86 -15.67
N LYS A 210 22.02 9.27 -15.37
CA LYS A 210 23.23 8.76 -16.04
C LYS A 210 23.43 7.25 -15.84
N SER A 211 22.88 6.65 -14.80
CA SER A 211 22.96 5.19 -14.58
C SER A 211 21.91 4.41 -15.35
N VAL A 212 20.70 4.94 -15.52
CA VAL A 212 19.57 4.22 -16.16
C VAL A 212 19.45 4.49 -17.68
N VAL A 213 19.86 5.67 -18.16
CA VAL A 213 19.76 6.01 -19.58
C VAL A 213 20.50 5.01 -20.49
N PRO A 214 21.71 4.53 -20.20
CA PRO A 214 22.34 3.48 -21.00
C PRO A 214 21.53 2.18 -21.03
N GLN A 215 20.83 1.86 -19.92
CA GLN A 215 19.95 0.69 -19.88
C GLN A 215 18.72 0.86 -20.77
N ILE A 216 18.18 2.09 -20.84
CA ILE A 216 17.06 2.40 -21.73
C ILE A 216 17.51 2.37 -23.18
N ALA A 217 18.63 3.02 -23.51
CA ALA A 217 19.15 3.12 -24.85
C ALA A 217 19.52 1.75 -25.45
N GLY A 218 20.11 0.88 -24.64
CA GLY A 218 20.63 -0.42 -25.12
C GLY A 218 21.91 -0.30 -25.94
N PRO A 219 22.65 -1.40 -26.18
CA PRO A 219 23.97 -1.37 -26.78
C PRO A 219 24.03 -0.69 -28.15
N GLY A 220 22.99 -0.84 -28.95
CA GLY A 220 22.91 -0.33 -30.33
C GLY A 220 22.73 1.20 -30.44
N ASN A 221 22.28 1.85 -29.37
CA ASN A 221 22.02 3.31 -29.36
C ASN A 221 23.03 4.09 -28.50
N LEU A 222 24.12 3.45 -28.08
CA LEU A 222 25.18 4.08 -27.31
C LEU A 222 26.31 4.55 -28.20
N ARG A 223 26.83 5.75 -27.91
CA ARG A 223 28.02 6.29 -28.55
C ARG A 223 29.19 6.37 -27.55
N PRO A 224 30.43 6.06 -27.96
CA PRO A 224 31.57 6.23 -27.10
C PRO A 224 31.94 7.71 -26.99
N VAL A 225 32.15 8.19 -25.76
CA VAL A 225 32.64 9.55 -25.49
C VAL A 225 33.88 9.43 -24.61
N PRO A 226 35.04 9.90 -25.06
CA PRO A 226 36.24 9.92 -24.23
C PRO A 226 36.06 10.91 -23.06
N ASP A 227 36.33 10.47 -21.83
CA ASP A 227 36.43 11.38 -20.71
C ASP A 227 37.81 12.10 -20.78
N PRO A 228 37.84 13.43 -20.97
CA PRO A 228 39.08 14.16 -21.16
C PRO A 228 39.98 14.17 -19.91
N ARG A 229 39.44 13.84 -18.73
CA ARG A 229 40.20 13.83 -17.49
C ARG A 229 40.86 12.49 -17.21
N THR A 230 40.19 11.40 -17.55
CA THR A 230 40.63 10.04 -17.21
C THR A 230 41.12 9.24 -18.42
N GLY A 231 40.84 9.72 -19.63
CA GLY A 231 41.09 8.97 -20.87
C GLY A 231 40.20 7.73 -21.06
N ARG A 232 39.28 7.47 -20.14
CA ARG A 232 38.37 6.33 -20.20
C ARG A 232 37.22 6.66 -21.17
N THR A 233 36.77 5.65 -21.91
CA THR A 233 35.60 5.76 -22.75
C THR A 233 34.34 5.59 -21.90
N GLU A 234 33.51 6.64 -21.85
CA GLU A 234 32.14 6.54 -21.35
C GLU A 234 31.18 6.22 -22.50
N TRP A 235 30.24 5.34 -22.25
CA TRP A 235 29.17 5.02 -23.21
C TRP A 235 27.95 5.87 -22.87
N VAL A 236 27.62 6.79 -23.78
CA VAL A 236 26.55 7.76 -23.57
C VAL A 236 25.38 7.41 -24.49
N GLY A 237 24.22 7.17 -23.91
CA GLY A 237 22.93 7.14 -24.58
C GLY A 237 22.14 8.35 -24.11
N GLY A 238 21.13 8.67 -24.84
CA GLY A 238 20.20 9.74 -24.49
C GLY A 238 19.82 10.50 -25.73
N CYS A 239 18.56 10.75 -25.85
CA CYS A 239 17.93 11.49 -26.91
C CYS A 239 16.61 12.00 -26.37
N ASP A 240 16.03 12.98 -27.08
CA ASP A 240 14.75 13.61 -26.68
C ASP A 240 13.62 12.57 -26.60
N GLU A 241 13.69 11.51 -27.42
CA GLU A 241 12.71 10.44 -27.42
C GLU A 241 12.74 9.61 -26.12
N ILE A 242 13.93 9.38 -25.56
CA ILE A 242 14.04 8.72 -24.23
C ILE A 242 13.47 9.62 -23.15
N ASP A 243 13.75 10.94 -23.18
CA ASP A 243 13.23 11.88 -22.21
C ASP A 243 11.70 11.99 -22.32
N ALA A 244 11.14 12.06 -23.51
CA ALA A 244 9.70 12.04 -23.76
C ALA A 244 9.05 10.69 -23.29
N TRP A 245 9.77 9.57 -23.48
CA TRP A 245 9.29 8.27 -23.01
C TRP A 245 9.25 8.15 -21.49
N LEU A 246 10.16 8.80 -20.78
CA LEU A 246 10.21 8.86 -19.32
C LEU A 246 9.22 9.87 -18.72
N GLU A 247 8.79 10.85 -19.48
CA GLU A 247 7.92 11.93 -19.01
C GLU A 247 6.63 11.38 -18.40
N GLY A 248 6.31 11.83 -17.18
CA GLY A 248 5.14 11.39 -16.45
C GLY A 248 5.14 9.95 -15.97
N LYS A 249 6.24 9.18 -16.17
CA LYS A 249 6.31 7.75 -15.83
C LYS A 249 7.45 7.39 -14.89
N PHE A 250 8.52 8.16 -14.83
CA PHE A 250 9.65 7.86 -13.96
C PHE A 250 9.96 9.06 -13.06
N PHE A 251 9.67 8.94 -11.79
CA PHE A 251 9.88 9.96 -10.77
C PHE A 251 11.03 9.58 -9.84
N LEU A 252 11.76 10.58 -9.38
CA LEU A 252 12.83 10.43 -8.40
C LEU A 252 12.67 11.48 -7.31
N THR A 253 12.87 11.09 -6.04
CA THR A 253 12.92 12.06 -4.95
C THR A 253 14.16 12.94 -5.06
N ASP A 254 14.02 14.25 -4.87
CA ASP A 254 15.18 15.15 -4.90
C ASP A 254 15.88 15.17 -3.54
N ILE A 255 16.99 14.46 -3.44
CA ILE A 255 17.79 14.35 -2.20
C ILE A 255 18.48 15.67 -1.77
N ARG A 256 18.35 16.74 -2.54
CA ARG A 256 18.84 18.08 -2.16
C ARG A 256 17.85 18.83 -1.26
N GLN A 257 16.65 18.35 -1.13
CA GLN A 257 15.64 18.92 -0.23
C GLN A 257 16.05 18.67 1.24
N ALA A 258 15.82 19.63 2.13
CA ALA A 258 16.22 19.55 3.53
C ALA A 258 15.68 18.32 4.28
N ARG A 259 14.51 17.82 3.88
CA ARG A 259 13.84 16.65 4.48
C ARG A 259 13.94 15.39 3.63
N ALA A 260 14.81 15.37 2.64
CA ALA A 260 14.83 14.30 1.64
C ALA A 260 15.04 12.90 2.22
N HIS A 261 15.73 12.82 3.35
CA HIS A 261 16.04 11.56 4.03
C HIS A 261 15.06 11.21 5.18
N ASP A 262 14.17 12.15 5.57
CA ASP A 262 13.15 11.92 6.60
C ASP A 262 12.15 10.84 6.14
N GLU A 263 11.93 9.81 6.96
CA GLU A 263 11.08 8.66 6.59
C GLU A 263 9.62 9.03 6.33
N ASP A 264 9.06 10.02 7.05
CA ASP A 264 7.69 10.48 6.81
C ASP A 264 7.60 11.23 5.49
N TYR A 265 8.64 12.02 5.17
CA TYR A 265 8.70 12.74 3.92
C TYR A 265 8.81 11.79 2.73
N ILE A 266 9.64 10.74 2.83
CA ILE A 266 9.76 9.70 1.79
C ILE A 266 8.38 9.04 1.54
N ILE A 267 7.70 8.62 2.61
CA ILE A 267 6.37 8.00 2.48
C ILE A 267 5.35 8.97 1.90
N SER A 268 5.35 10.24 2.36
CA SER A 268 4.44 11.26 1.84
C SER A 268 4.63 11.54 0.35
N LEU A 269 5.88 11.53 -0.14
CA LEU A 269 6.20 11.65 -1.56
C LEU A 269 5.72 10.42 -2.35
N PHE A 270 5.84 9.22 -1.79
CA PHE A 270 5.32 8.01 -2.41
C PHE A 270 3.79 8.02 -2.50
N GLU A 271 3.10 8.44 -1.44
CA GLU A 271 1.64 8.63 -1.47
C GLU A 271 1.23 9.67 -2.50
N TYR A 272 1.94 10.80 -2.60
CA TYR A 272 1.70 11.82 -3.60
C TYR A 272 1.91 11.27 -5.02
N ALA A 273 3.02 10.55 -5.27
CA ALA A 273 3.33 9.96 -6.55
C ALA A 273 2.27 8.91 -6.96
N PHE A 274 1.80 8.11 -6.02
CA PHE A 274 0.68 7.18 -6.25
C PHE A 274 -0.59 7.93 -6.65
N ARG A 275 -1.03 8.89 -5.82
CA ARG A 275 -2.32 9.59 -6.03
C ARG A 275 -2.32 10.49 -7.27
N ARG A 276 -1.21 11.18 -7.54
CA ARG A 276 -1.11 12.18 -8.59
C ARG A 276 -0.71 11.62 -9.94
N TYR A 277 0.20 10.64 -9.95
CA TYR A 277 0.80 10.11 -11.17
C TYR A 277 0.51 8.63 -11.42
N GLY A 278 -0.21 7.98 -10.51
CA GLY A 278 -0.52 6.56 -10.65
C GLY A 278 0.69 5.64 -10.56
N CYS A 279 1.75 6.07 -9.84
CA CYS A 279 2.92 5.21 -9.65
C CYS A 279 2.51 3.91 -8.95
N SER A 280 2.89 2.77 -9.53
CA SER A 280 2.55 1.45 -9.01
C SER A 280 3.76 0.61 -8.60
N VAL A 281 4.98 1.07 -8.92
CA VAL A 281 6.23 0.44 -8.49
C VAL A 281 7.12 1.49 -7.83
N PHE A 282 7.62 1.17 -6.65
CA PHE A 282 8.42 2.06 -5.83
C PHE A 282 9.77 1.43 -5.51
N LEU A 283 10.79 2.26 -5.30
CA LEU A 283 12.12 1.83 -4.88
C LEU A 283 12.63 2.68 -3.71
N VAL A 284 13.15 2.01 -2.69
CA VAL A 284 13.96 2.62 -1.62
C VAL A 284 15.40 2.09 -1.75
N ASP A 285 16.29 2.89 -2.27
CA ASP A 285 17.72 2.57 -2.46
C ASP A 285 18.62 3.62 -1.78
N ASN A 286 19.06 3.37 -0.54
CA ASN A 286 18.80 2.21 0.33
C ASN A 286 18.22 2.67 1.68
N ILE A 287 17.75 1.71 2.48
CA ILE A 287 17.17 1.98 3.81
C ILE A 287 18.16 2.64 4.77
N MET A 288 19.48 2.42 4.58
CA MET A 288 20.53 2.96 5.44
C MET A 288 20.73 4.47 5.29
N THR A 289 20.24 5.07 4.20
CA THR A 289 20.33 6.50 3.94
C THR A 289 19.11 7.27 4.42
N ALA A 290 18.06 6.58 4.85
CA ALA A 290 16.88 7.20 5.44
C ALA A 290 17.13 7.54 6.92
N GLU A 291 16.70 8.71 7.36
CA GLU A 291 16.67 9.14 8.75
C GLU A 291 15.42 8.55 9.42
N LEU A 292 15.63 7.49 10.18
CA LEU A 292 14.56 6.69 10.76
C LEU A 292 14.17 7.21 12.15
N LYS A 293 12.88 7.33 12.38
CA LYS A 293 12.32 7.72 13.69
C LYS A 293 12.47 6.59 14.71
N GLY A 294 12.65 6.99 15.97
CA GLY A 294 12.78 6.03 17.06
C GLY A 294 14.14 5.30 17.08
N GLU A 295 15.14 5.75 16.31
CA GLU A 295 16.46 5.10 16.31
C GLU A 295 17.15 5.16 17.68
N VAL A 296 16.89 6.23 18.45
CA VAL A 296 17.45 6.39 19.81
C VAL A 296 16.79 5.40 20.78
N GLU A 297 15.47 5.21 20.70
CA GLU A 297 14.70 4.37 21.63
C GLU A 297 14.75 2.88 21.24
N LEU A 298 14.66 2.58 19.94
CA LEU A 298 14.52 1.22 19.42
C LEU A 298 15.84 0.64 18.91
N GLY A 299 16.88 1.49 18.80
CA GLY A 299 18.10 1.17 18.07
C GLY A 299 17.88 1.09 16.55
N HIS A 300 18.97 1.15 15.81
CA HIS A 300 18.95 1.20 14.34
C HIS A 300 18.13 0.09 13.68
N LEU A 301 18.21 -1.14 14.18
CA LEU A 301 17.46 -2.28 13.62
C LEU A 301 15.97 -2.20 13.92
N GLY A 302 15.61 -1.74 15.11
CA GLY A 302 14.22 -1.52 15.50
C GLY A 302 13.56 -0.46 14.62
N ALA A 303 14.25 0.65 14.38
CA ALA A 303 13.78 1.72 13.50
C ALA A 303 13.60 1.24 12.04
N GLN A 304 14.56 0.48 11.50
CA GLN A 304 14.43 -0.14 10.18
C GLN A 304 13.21 -1.06 10.08
N LYS A 305 12.93 -1.84 11.12
CA LYS A 305 11.73 -2.70 11.18
C LYS A 305 10.45 -1.88 11.13
N VAL A 306 10.37 -0.78 11.87
CA VAL A 306 9.20 0.12 11.87
C VAL A 306 9.00 0.71 10.47
N PHE A 307 10.04 1.26 9.87
CA PHE A 307 9.95 1.83 8.52
C PHE A 307 9.56 0.78 7.48
N THR A 308 10.15 -0.43 7.52
CA THR A 308 9.76 -1.54 6.64
C THR A 308 8.29 -1.91 6.81
N ARG A 309 7.78 -1.94 8.04
CA ARG A 309 6.34 -2.21 8.28
C ARG A 309 5.46 -1.14 7.66
N ARG A 310 5.86 0.13 7.74
CA ARG A 310 5.14 1.26 7.11
C ARG A 310 5.12 1.11 5.58
N LEU A 311 6.24 0.71 4.96
CA LEU A 311 6.30 0.41 3.52
C LEU A 311 5.39 -0.76 3.15
N CYS A 312 5.34 -1.82 3.97
CA CYS A 312 4.41 -2.94 3.77
C CYS A 312 2.94 -2.50 3.86
N SER A 313 2.62 -1.62 4.82
CA SER A 313 1.27 -1.05 4.95
C SER A 313 0.91 -0.17 3.75
N PHE A 314 1.83 0.70 3.31
CA PHE A 314 1.67 1.51 2.10
C PHE A 314 1.43 0.65 0.86
N ALA A 315 2.24 -0.40 0.67
CA ALA A 315 2.12 -1.31 -0.46
C ALA A 315 0.73 -1.98 -0.50
N LYS A 316 0.29 -2.52 0.64
CA LYS A 316 -1.01 -3.21 0.76
C LYS A 316 -2.21 -2.27 0.59
N ALA A 317 -2.16 -1.09 1.22
CA ALA A 317 -3.26 -0.14 1.17
C ALA A 317 -3.51 0.42 -0.25
N ASN A 318 -2.46 0.47 -1.08
CA ASN A 318 -2.52 1.09 -2.40
C ASN A 318 -2.38 0.08 -3.56
N ASP A 319 -2.28 -1.22 -3.27
CA ASP A 319 -2.02 -2.29 -4.27
C ASP A 319 -0.82 -1.97 -5.16
N VAL A 320 0.30 -1.51 -4.57
CA VAL A 320 1.54 -1.16 -5.26
C VAL A 320 2.68 -2.09 -4.85
N HIS A 321 3.73 -2.19 -5.68
CA HIS A 321 4.94 -2.94 -5.34
C HIS A 321 6.05 -2.02 -4.83
N VAL A 322 6.74 -2.42 -3.75
CA VAL A 322 7.89 -1.68 -3.23
C VAL A 322 9.14 -2.56 -3.25
N HIS A 323 10.16 -2.12 -3.97
CA HIS A 323 11.51 -2.67 -3.85
C HIS A 323 12.27 -1.88 -2.79
N MET A 324 13.02 -2.58 -1.94
CA MET A 324 13.86 -1.97 -0.93
C MET A 324 15.26 -2.61 -0.92
N VAL A 325 16.29 -1.79 -0.91
CA VAL A 325 17.68 -2.25 -0.75
C VAL A 325 18.07 -2.20 0.72
N ALA A 326 18.56 -3.34 1.23
CA ALA A 326 19.14 -3.46 2.56
C ALA A 326 20.52 -4.12 2.49
N HIS A 327 21.50 -3.56 3.21
CA HIS A 327 22.85 -4.12 3.24
C HIS A 327 22.99 -5.23 4.30
N PRO A 328 23.83 -6.25 4.08
CA PRO A 328 24.08 -7.28 5.06
C PRO A 328 24.88 -6.72 6.26
N ARG A 329 24.67 -7.30 7.45
CA ARG A 329 25.28 -6.86 8.72
C ARG A 329 26.78 -7.11 8.80
N LYS A 330 27.24 -8.28 8.36
CA LYS A 330 28.64 -8.68 8.19
C LYS A 330 28.73 -9.63 7.01
N ALA A 331 29.46 -9.28 6.00
CA ALA A 331 29.77 -10.22 4.95
C ALA A 331 30.98 -11.05 5.42
N GLY A 332 30.73 -12.24 5.97
CA GLY A 332 31.73 -13.31 5.97
C GLY A 332 32.07 -13.71 4.54
N ASP A 333 33.09 -14.53 4.31
CA ASP A 333 33.49 -14.95 2.97
C ASP A 333 32.56 -15.97 2.31
N GLY A 334 31.46 -16.35 2.97
CA GLY A 334 30.44 -17.27 2.48
C GLY A 334 29.33 -16.66 1.64
N ALA A 335 28.49 -17.53 1.03
CA ALA A 335 27.27 -17.12 0.35
C ALA A 335 26.28 -16.54 1.38
N LEU A 336 25.66 -15.40 1.03
CA LEU A 336 24.67 -14.75 1.89
C LEU A 336 23.43 -15.65 2.06
N SER A 337 23.03 -15.85 3.30
CA SER A 337 21.79 -16.49 3.72
C SER A 337 20.72 -15.43 4.08
N ALA A 338 19.49 -15.88 4.36
CA ALA A 338 18.48 -14.98 4.87
C ALA A 338 18.87 -14.33 6.21
N ASP A 339 19.70 -15.00 7.02
CA ASP A 339 20.10 -14.57 8.35
C ASP A 339 21.23 -13.52 8.33
N ASP A 340 21.93 -13.38 7.20
CA ASP A 340 23.07 -12.45 7.06
C ASP A 340 22.66 -11.01 6.73
N ILE A 341 21.39 -10.76 6.47
CA ILE A 341 20.90 -9.41 6.20
C ILE A 341 20.90 -8.61 7.51
N ALA A 342 21.34 -7.37 7.51
CA ALA A 342 21.31 -6.50 8.69
C ALA A 342 19.89 -6.35 9.23
N GLY A 343 19.63 -6.79 10.45
CA GLY A 343 18.28 -6.93 10.98
C GLY A 343 17.44 -8.04 10.30
N ALA A 344 18.11 -8.99 9.67
CA ALA A 344 17.63 -9.95 8.70
C ALA A 344 16.39 -10.72 9.11
N ASN A 345 16.37 -11.26 10.31
CA ASN A 345 15.21 -12.01 10.77
C ASN A 345 13.98 -11.12 10.91
N GLU A 346 14.15 -9.85 11.28
CA GLU A 346 13.02 -8.97 11.53
C GLU A 346 12.50 -8.27 10.27
N ILE A 347 13.39 -7.69 9.46
CA ILE A 347 13.01 -7.02 8.20
C ILE A 347 12.65 -8.06 7.13
N GLY A 348 13.46 -9.11 6.98
CA GLY A 348 13.20 -10.19 6.04
C GLY A 348 11.90 -10.93 6.34
N ASN A 349 11.50 -11.03 7.63
CA ASN A 349 10.21 -11.61 7.99
C ASN A 349 9.02 -10.75 7.58
N LEU A 350 9.16 -9.44 7.47
CA LEU A 350 8.11 -8.54 6.99
C LEU A 350 7.93 -8.61 5.48
N ALA A 351 9.02 -8.77 4.72
CA ALA A 351 9.01 -8.80 3.27
C ALA A 351 8.28 -10.02 2.70
N ASP A 352 7.67 -9.85 1.56
CA ASP A 352 7.02 -10.92 0.78
C ASP A 352 8.04 -11.70 -0.03
N LYS A 353 9.03 -10.99 -0.59
CA LYS A 353 10.13 -11.59 -1.35
C LYS A 353 11.47 -11.08 -0.82
N LEU A 354 12.48 -11.95 -0.85
CA LEU A 354 13.84 -11.64 -0.41
C LEU A 354 14.84 -12.18 -1.40
N PHE A 355 15.68 -11.29 -1.91
CA PHE A 355 16.70 -11.61 -2.91
C PHE A 355 18.09 -11.27 -2.41
N SER A 356 19.09 -12.08 -2.76
CA SER A 356 20.48 -11.66 -2.70
C SER A 356 21.10 -11.55 -4.10
N VAL A 357 21.91 -10.51 -4.26
CA VAL A 357 22.65 -10.26 -5.49
C VAL A 357 24.14 -10.43 -5.18
N GLU A 358 24.82 -11.23 -5.95
CA GLU A 358 26.22 -11.56 -5.80
C GLU A 358 26.92 -11.50 -7.17
N ARG A 359 27.90 -10.63 -7.32
CA ARG A 359 28.69 -10.55 -8.54
C ARG A 359 29.71 -11.68 -8.58
N LYS A 360 29.74 -12.39 -9.69
CA LYS A 360 30.76 -13.38 -10.06
C LYS A 360 31.72 -12.79 -11.08
N GLU A 361 32.76 -13.51 -11.41
CA GLU A 361 33.78 -13.06 -12.37
C GLU A 361 33.16 -12.67 -13.72
N ASN A 362 32.25 -13.49 -14.25
CA ASN A 362 31.65 -13.30 -15.57
C ASN A 362 30.12 -13.22 -15.54
N SER A 363 29.48 -13.23 -14.37
CA SER A 363 28.03 -13.23 -14.25
C SER A 363 27.59 -12.55 -12.92
N THR A 364 26.30 -12.39 -12.78
CA THR A 364 25.68 -11.96 -11.52
C THR A 364 24.67 -13.00 -11.09
N LEU A 365 24.79 -13.49 -9.87
CA LEU A 365 23.91 -14.47 -9.30
C LEU A 365 22.84 -13.77 -8.45
N VAL A 366 21.59 -13.92 -8.85
CA VAL A 366 20.41 -13.54 -8.08
C VAL A 366 19.85 -14.79 -7.40
N ARG A 367 19.81 -14.79 -6.07
CA ARG A 367 19.23 -15.90 -5.30
C ARG A 367 17.88 -15.45 -4.74
N ILE A 368 16.87 -16.27 -4.88
CA ILE A 368 15.60 -16.12 -4.17
C ILE A 368 15.78 -16.78 -2.81
N LEU A 369 15.90 -15.97 -1.75
CA LEU A 369 16.04 -16.46 -0.38
C LEU A 369 14.68 -16.73 0.26
N LYS A 370 13.64 -15.98 -0.18
CA LYS A 370 12.27 -16.12 0.26
C LYS A 370 11.32 -15.64 -0.82
N ASP A 371 10.26 -16.35 -1.04
CA ASP A 371 9.08 -15.91 -1.79
C ASP A 371 7.83 -16.50 -1.10
N ARG A 372 6.98 -15.62 -0.55
CA ARG A 372 5.76 -16.07 0.14
C ARG A 372 4.68 -16.55 -0.82
N GLN A 373 4.69 -16.03 -2.05
CA GLN A 373 3.64 -16.32 -3.03
C GLN A 373 3.86 -17.69 -3.67
N THR A 374 5.09 -18.00 -4.08
CA THR A 374 5.41 -19.22 -4.83
C THR A 374 6.13 -20.29 -4.00
N GLY A 375 6.70 -19.90 -2.84
CA GLY A 375 7.57 -20.77 -2.05
C GLY A 375 8.94 -21.03 -2.72
N SER A 376 9.22 -20.36 -3.83
CA SER A 376 10.43 -20.59 -4.63
C SER A 376 11.70 -20.22 -3.88
N ARG A 377 12.73 -21.05 -4.06
CA ARG A 377 14.12 -20.83 -3.64
C ARG A 377 15.04 -21.22 -4.78
N ALA A 378 15.27 -20.29 -5.69
CA ALA A 378 16.04 -20.53 -6.89
C ALA A 378 17.32 -19.70 -6.95
N LYS A 379 18.21 -20.07 -7.82
CA LYS A 379 19.43 -19.35 -8.18
C LYS A 379 19.34 -19.01 -9.66
N ILE A 380 19.35 -17.74 -9.98
CA ILE A 380 19.26 -17.24 -11.35
C ILE A 380 20.59 -16.57 -11.67
N GLU A 381 21.20 -16.97 -12.75
CA GLU A 381 22.46 -16.42 -13.23
C GLU A 381 22.18 -15.49 -14.41
N LEU A 382 22.60 -14.22 -14.26
CA LEU A 382 22.46 -13.18 -15.25
C LEU A 382 23.83 -12.80 -15.80
N GLU A 383 23.92 -12.51 -17.08
CA GLU A 383 25.07 -11.89 -17.71
C GLU A 383 24.94 -10.36 -17.65
N PHE A 384 26.05 -9.65 -17.86
CA PHE A 384 26.10 -8.20 -17.74
C PHE A 384 26.87 -7.57 -18.90
N ASP A 385 26.21 -6.65 -19.63
CA ASP A 385 26.87 -5.80 -20.63
C ASP A 385 27.35 -4.49 -19.99
N GLY A 386 28.65 -4.31 -19.90
CA GLY A 386 29.27 -3.13 -19.29
C GLY A 386 29.05 -1.82 -20.06
N LYS A 387 28.72 -1.87 -21.36
CA LYS A 387 28.44 -0.68 -22.16
C LYS A 387 27.08 -0.10 -21.85
N SER A 388 26.04 -0.92 -21.99
CA SER A 388 24.65 -0.51 -21.71
C SER A 388 24.27 -0.63 -20.24
N LYS A 389 25.12 -1.23 -19.41
CA LYS A 389 24.81 -1.55 -18.00
C LYS A 389 23.58 -2.45 -17.84
N ARG A 390 23.26 -3.23 -18.88
CA ARG A 390 22.14 -4.17 -18.86
C ARG A 390 22.56 -5.52 -18.32
N PHE A 391 21.72 -6.05 -17.47
CA PHE A 391 21.68 -7.47 -17.16
C PHE A 391 20.79 -8.18 -18.20
N TYR A 392 21.09 -9.42 -18.50
CA TYR A 392 20.30 -10.25 -19.40
C TYR A 392 20.42 -11.73 -19.03
N ASP A 393 19.47 -12.52 -19.46
CA ASP A 393 19.43 -13.95 -19.17
C ASP A 393 20.65 -14.65 -19.77
N ARG A 394 21.19 -15.65 -19.09
CA ARG A 394 22.34 -16.43 -19.56
C ARG A 394 22.07 -17.05 -20.92
N GLY A 395 22.97 -16.81 -21.85
CA GLY A 395 22.82 -17.22 -23.25
C GLY A 395 21.85 -16.36 -24.07
N GLY A 396 21.36 -15.25 -23.49
CA GLY A 396 20.55 -14.27 -24.18
C GLY A 396 21.36 -13.12 -24.79
N SER A 397 20.72 -11.96 -24.97
CA SER A 397 21.34 -10.74 -25.50
C SER A 397 20.93 -9.52 -24.73
N PRO A 398 21.80 -8.51 -24.55
CA PRO A 398 21.43 -7.21 -24.01
C PRO A 398 20.61 -6.36 -24.99
N ASP A 399 20.34 -6.80 -26.21
CA ASP A 399 19.74 -6.02 -27.31
C ASP A 399 18.21 -5.93 -27.25
N LYS A 400 17.61 -6.09 -26.07
CA LYS A 400 16.17 -5.91 -25.89
C LYS A 400 15.76 -4.48 -26.31
N ARG A 401 14.78 -4.37 -27.21
CA ARG A 401 14.18 -3.09 -27.60
C ARG A 401 13.06 -2.69 -26.63
N TYR A 402 13.04 -1.40 -26.28
CA TYR A 402 11.97 -0.78 -25.51
C TYR A 402 11.03 0.04 -26.38
N SER A 403 9.85 0.33 -25.91
CA SER A 403 8.79 0.97 -26.71
C SER A 403 9.11 2.41 -27.16
N TRP A 404 10.09 3.08 -26.58
CA TRP A 404 10.56 4.38 -27.09
C TRP A 404 11.15 4.29 -28.49
N GLU A 405 11.75 3.17 -28.85
CA GLU A 405 12.35 2.94 -30.18
C GLU A 405 11.28 2.84 -31.28
N ALA A 406 10.09 2.33 -30.96
CA ALA A 406 8.98 2.27 -31.90
C ALA A 406 8.48 3.67 -32.30
N ALA A 407 8.53 4.62 -31.38
CA ALA A 407 8.18 6.02 -31.65
C ALA A 407 9.18 6.67 -32.63
N ARG A 408 10.47 6.32 -32.54
CA ARG A 408 11.51 6.80 -33.46
C ARG A 408 11.35 6.21 -34.86
N ASP A 409 11.05 4.92 -34.97
CA ASP A 409 10.91 4.23 -36.26
C ASP A 409 9.63 4.64 -37.00
N GLY A 410 8.61 5.19 -36.32
CA GLY A 410 7.35 5.66 -36.91
C GLY A 410 7.38 7.11 -37.45
N HIS A 411 8.50 7.82 -37.30
CA HIS A 411 8.71 9.19 -37.79
C HIS A 411 9.72 9.26 -38.96
N GLY A 412 10.03 8.13 -39.56
CA GLY A 412 10.93 7.99 -40.72
C GLY A 412 10.17 7.91 -42.05
#